data_b31672c1e2bb06f215e5f8306158a7f4
#
_entry.id   b31672c1e2bb06f215e5f8306158a7f4
#
_cell.length_a   1.000
_cell.length_b   1.000
_cell.length_c   1.000
_cell.angle_alpha   90.00
_cell.angle_beta   90.00
_cell.angle_gamma   90.00
#
_symmetry.space_group_name_H-M   'P 1'
#
loop_
_entity.id
_entity.type
_entity.pdbx_description
1 polymer ?
#
loop_
_entity_poly.entity_id
_entity_poly.type
_entity_poly.pdbx_seq_one_letter_code
_entity_poly.pdbx_strand_id
1 'polypeptide(L)'
;MKIQEVFQRAEHDSITWNKAAEILGVDPRTVRRWKPIIEEEGFQGLLDKRTRKPSPKRVPHAHRTRVLKLYQELYHEWNVKHFHEQLRQYQIPYSYTWTKDLLQESGLVDRIQKRNKHRKKRPRKPLVGMMLHIDGSKHAWIPGLKGHQDLMAVMDDADNHCYYAKLVHEENTRESMLALEYAVKTKGLFCSVYSDRASHFFHTPKTGGKVDLSNLTQVGRAMHELGIEMIPGYSPQARGRGERFFGTWQGRLPNELRLHGIKTIPDANQYIQESFLPWYNKNLTVDPQEKESAFTPCHRRDLDNVFCVKEQRIVNHDNTVQWKKLLLQIEPQNLRISFAKCRVIVCEHFDNTLSVLYGHHLIGRYDSQGQPLNLKKRTNHLLQKADILISY
;
A
#
# COMPACT_ATOMS: atom_id res chain seq x y z
N MET A 1 27.12 -34.65 37.88
CA MET A 1 26.88 -35.66 38.94
C MET A 1 26.91 -37.10 38.37
N LYS A 2 26.06 -37.55 37.51
CA LYS A 2 25.99 -38.96 37.07
C LYS A 2 27.31 -39.52 36.46
N ILE A 3 27.98 -38.76 35.60
CA ILE A 3 29.25 -39.19 34.97
C ILE A 3 30.34 -39.37 36.01
N GLN A 4 30.48 -38.41 36.91
CA GLN A 4 31.50 -38.42 37.99
C GLN A 4 31.34 -39.61 38.90
N GLU A 5 30.12 -39.87 39.35
CA GLU A 5 29.83 -41.01 40.24
C GLU A 5 30.12 -42.36 39.60
N VAL A 6 29.71 -42.53 38.33
CA VAL A 6 29.94 -43.78 37.59
C VAL A 6 31.42 -44.00 37.31
N PHE A 7 32.19 -42.94 37.03
CA PHE A 7 33.62 -42.99 36.84
C PHE A 7 34.35 -43.42 38.14
N GLN A 8 34.02 -42.79 39.26
CA GLN A 8 34.60 -43.14 40.56
C GLN A 8 34.32 -44.58 40.96
N ARG A 9 33.13 -45.12 40.64
CA ARG A 9 32.82 -46.56 40.89
C ARG A 9 33.63 -47.49 40.00
N ALA A 10 33.98 -47.07 38.77
CA ALA A 10 34.81 -47.82 37.86
C ALA A 10 36.32 -47.76 38.26
N GLU A 11 36.79 -46.62 38.81
CA GLU A 11 38.15 -46.47 39.33
C GLU A 11 38.40 -47.30 40.58
N HIS A 12 37.37 -47.47 41.43
CA HIS A 12 37.44 -48.30 42.63
C HIS A 12 37.04 -49.77 42.37
N ASP A 13 37.10 -50.23 41.13
CA ASP A 13 36.81 -51.61 40.70
C ASP A 13 35.43 -52.16 41.14
N SER A 14 34.53 -51.25 41.57
CA SER A 14 33.15 -51.61 41.93
C SER A 14 32.28 -51.98 40.71
N ILE A 15 32.65 -51.49 39.52
CA ILE A 15 32.06 -51.85 38.22
C ILE A 15 33.15 -51.86 37.16
N THR A 16 32.97 -52.69 36.10
CA THR A 16 33.88 -52.67 34.96
C THR A 16 33.66 -51.42 34.09
N TRP A 17 34.71 -51.01 33.36
CA TRP A 17 34.63 -49.88 32.42
C TRP A 17 33.58 -50.07 31.31
N ASN A 18 33.36 -51.32 30.90
CA ASN A 18 32.29 -51.64 29.95
C ASN A 18 30.89 -51.42 30.58
N LYS A 19 30.75 -51.81 31.85
CA LYS A 19 29.51 -51.57 32.62
C LYS A 19 29.27 -50.07 32.86
N ALA A 20 30.33 -49.31 33.12
CA ALA A 20 30.26 -47.85 33.22
C ALA A 20 29.78 -47.22 31.91
N ALA A 21 30.27 -47.67 30.77
CA ALA A 21 29.81 -47.20 29.46
C ALA A 21 28.31 -47.49 29.22
N GLU A 22 27.86 -48.69 29.57
CA GLU A 22 26.46 -49.10 29.52
C GLU A 22 25.55 -48.22 30.38
N ILE A 23 25.97 -47.97 31.63
CA ILE A 23 25.22 -47.11 32.58
C ILE A 23 25.12 -45.67 32.10
N LEU A 24 26.17 -45.19 31.42
CA LEU A 24 26.22 -43.82 30.87
C LEU A 24 25.56 -43.71 29.49
N GLY A 25 25.22 -44.85 28.87
CA GLY A 25 24.63 -44.88 27.53
C GLY A 25 25.57 -44.42 26.41
N VAL A 26 26.88 -44.68 26.57
CA VAL A 26 27.93 -44.32 25.59
C VAL A 26 28.73 -45.52 25.15
N ASP A 27 29.42 -45.41 24.01
CA ASP A 27 30.33 -46.44 23.56
C ASP A 27 31.51 -46.62 24.49
N PRO A 28 32.00 -47.85 24.80
CA PRO A 28 33.18 -48.10 25.65
C PRO A 28 34.43 -47.34 25.18
N ARG A 29 34.60 -47.05 23.92
CA ARG A 29 35.71 -46.22 23.39
C ARG A 29 35.58 -44.78 23.86
N THR A 30 34.38 -44.27 24.05
CA THR A 30 34.15 -42.92 24.59
C THR A 30 34.63 -42.81 26.04
N VAL A 31 34.32 -43.80 26.85
CA VAL A 31 34.79 -43.85 28.27
C VAL A 31 36.31 -43.93 28.31
N ARG A 32 36.95 -44.76 27.49
CA ARG A 32 38.42 -44.84 27.40
C ARG A 32 39.06 -43.51 26.97
N ARG A 33 38.41 -42.77 26.09
CA ARG A 33 38.87 -41.41 25.69
C ARG A 33 38.71 -40.39 26.80
N TRP A 34 37.67 -40.51 27.61
CA TRP A 34 37.42 -39.61 28.71
C TRP A 34 38.40 -39.77 29.90
N LYS A 35 38.89 -41.00 30.09
CA LYS A 35 39.82 -41.33 31.20
C LYS A 35 41.05 -40.40 31.27
N PRO A 36 41.89 -40.29 30.24
CA PRO A 36 43.03 -39.36 30.27
C PRO A 36 42.64 -37.91 30.38
N ILE A 37 41.50 -37.48 29.78
CA ILE A 37 41.02 -36.12 29.88
C ILE A 37 40.60 -35.77 31.32
N ILE A 38 40.00 -36.73 32.03
CA ILE A 38 39.60 -36.55 33.44
C ILE A 38 40.83 -36.55 34.35
N GLU A 39 41.84 -37.38 34.05
CA GLU A 39 43.08 -37.41 34.81
C GLU A 39 43.87 -36.11 34.70
N GLU A 40 43.90 -35.47 33.49
CA GLU A 40 44.63 -34.22 33.26
C GLU A 40 43.83 -32.96 33.64
N GLU A 41 42.57 -32.87 33.26
CA GLU A 41 41.77 -31.65 33.35
C GLU A 41 40.60 -31.78 34.35
N GLY A 42 40.43 -32.96 34.96
CA GLY A 42 39.27 -33.29 35.79
C GLY A 42 37.99 -33.41 34.95
N PHE A 43 36.86 -33.57 35.61
CA PHE A 43 35.54 -33.67 34.91
C PHE A 43 35.18 -32.44 34.12
N GLN A 44 35.81 -31.31 34.37
CA GLN A 44 35.66 -30.07 33.58
C GLN A 44 36.20 -30.22 32.15
N GLY A 45 37.18 -31.09 31.92
CA GLY A 45 37.76 -31.40 30.64
C GLY A 45 36.77 -32.05 29.66
N LEU A 46 35.73 -32.72 30.16
CA LEU A 46 34.67 -33.32 29.36
C LEU A 46 33.66 -32.31 28.78
N LEU A 47 33.68 -31.09 29.28
CA LEU A 47 32.81 -30.05 28.73
C LEU A 47 33.30 -29.65 27.32
N ASP A 48 32.35 -29.51 26.40
CA ASP A 48 32.66 -29.10 25.03
C ASP A 48 33.39 -27.76 25.02
N LYS A 49 34.69 -27.79 24.72
CA LYS A 49 35.57 -26.61 24.69
C LYS A 49 35.13 -25.58 23.65
N ARG A 50 34.30 -26.01 22.67
CA ARG A 50 33.73 -25.10 21.64
C ARG A 50 32.73 -24.14 22.24
N THR A 51 32.01 -24.51 23.29
CA THR A 51 31.04 -23.63 23.98
C THR A 51 31.70 -22.49 24.75
N ARG A 52 32.98 -22.61 25.08
CA ARG A 52 33.77 -21.61 25.87
C ARG A 52 34.45 -20.57 24.98
N LYS A 53 34.64 -20.87 23.67
CA LYS A 53 35.27 -19.93 22.75
C LYS A 53 34.18 -19.13 21.99
N PRO A 54 34.27 -17.81 22.03
CA PRO A 54 33.35 -17.00 21.21
C PRO A 54 33.52 -17.37 19.72
N SER A 55 32.40 -17.53 19.00
CA SER A 55 32.44 -17.83 17.57
C SER A 55 33.27 -16.77 16.82
N PRO A 56 34.19 -17.15 15.92
CA PRO A 56 34.93 -16.19 15.10
C PRO A 56 34.02 -15.34 14.21
N LYS A 57 32.78 -15.78 13.98
CA LYS A 57 31.72 -15.01 13.29
C LYS A 57 30.91 -14.10 14.23
N ARG A 58 31.27 -14.02 15.52
CA ARG A 58 30.55 -13.16 16.47
C ARG A 58 30.78 -11.70 16.10
N VAL A 59 29.67 -10.97 15.93
CA VAL A 59 29.73 -9.53 15.67
C VAL A 59 30.36 -8.80 16.85
N PRO A 60 31.35 -7.91 16.62
CA PRO A 60 32.02 -7.13 17.66
C PRO A 60 31.03 -6.34 18.52
N HIS A 61 31.32 -6.21 19.81
CA HIS A 61 30.45 -5.49 20.75
C HIS A 61 30.19 -4.05 20.33
N ALA A 62 31.20 -3.35 19.84
CA ALA A 62 31.07 -1.96 19.35
C ALA A 62 30.02 -1.82 18.24
N HIS A 63 29.95 -2.79 17.31
CA HIS A 63 28.94 -2.79 16.24
C HIS A 63 27.53 -3.07 16.79
N ARG A 64 27.39 -3.99 17.75
CA ARG A 64 26.12 -4.26 18.43
C ARG A 64 25.60 -2.99 19.10
N THR A 65 26.45 -2.32 19.88
CA THR A 65 26.12 -1.07 20.58
C THR A 65 25.73 0.04 19.58
N ARG A 66 26.46 0.18 18.47
CA ARG A 66 26.15 1.16 17.43
C ARG A 66 24.76 0.92 16.81
N VAL A 67 24.41 -0.33 16.49
CA VAL A 67 23.10 -0.67 15.93
C VAL A 67 21.97 -0.39 16.92
N LEU A 68 22.15 -0.75 18.20
CA LEU A 68 21.17 -0.47 19.24
C LEU A 68 20.95 1.03 19.43
N LYS A 69 22.04 1.80 19.48
CA LYS A 69 21.99 3.26 19.60
C LYS A 69 21.25 3.91 18.42
N LEU A 70 21.57 3.51 17.18
CA LEU A 70 20.86 3.99 15.99
C LEU A 70 19.36 3.72 16.08
N TYR A 71 18.98 2.49 16.51
CA TYR A 71 17.56 2.15 16.63
C TYR A 71 16.85 3.01 17.68
N GLN A 72 17.44 3.20 18.84
CA GLN A 72 16.86 3.95 19.96
C GLN A 72 16.75 5.46 19.66
N GLU A 73 17.76 6.05 19.02
CA GLU A 73 17.84 7.50 18.81
C GLU A 73 17.07 7.97 17.56
N LEU A 74 17.18 7.23 16.45
CA LEU A 74 16.64 7.68 15.16
C LEU A 74 15.48 6.82 14.63
N TYR A 75 15.51 5.52 14.91
CA TYR A 75 14.63 4.53 14.29
C TYR A 75 13.71 3.80 15.29
N HIS A 76 13.45 4.39 16.45
CA HIS A 76 12.53 3.81 17.44
C HIS A 76 11.15 3.59 16.79
N GLU A 77 10.47 2.50 17.15
CA GLU A 77 9.19 2.06 16.60
C GLU A 77 9.18 1.65 15.13
N TRP A 78 10.32 1.70 14.44
CA TRP A 78 10.39 1.18 13.09
C TRP A 78 10.26 -0.34 13.07
N ASN A 79 9.59 -0.89 12.05
CA ASN A 79 9.63 -2.33 11.86
C ASN A 79 11.06 -2.76 11.50
N VAL A 80 11.46 -3.93 12.01
CA VAL A 80 12.84 -4.43 11.89
C VAL A 80 13.33 -4.50 10.46
N LYS A 81 12.46 -4.86 9.50
CA LYS A 81 12.87 -4.97 8.10
C LYS A 81 13.19 -3.60 7.51
N HIS A 82 12.38 -2.61 7.81
CA HIS A 82 12.61 -1.23 7.38
C HIS A 82 13.90 -0.66 7.98
N PHE A 83 14.09 -0.82 9.28
CA PHE A 83 15.35 -0.45 9.94
C PHE A 83 16.57 -1.16 9.35
N HIS A 84 16.48 -2.47 9.12
CA HIS A 84 17.55 -3.25 8.51
C HIS A 84 17.95 -2.73 7.12
N GLU A 85 17.01 -2.26 6.32
CA GLU A 85 17.28 -1.65 5.01
C GLU A 85 18.08 -0.35 5.17
N GLN A 86 17.78 0.46 6.20
CA GLN A 86 18.51 1.70 6.50
C GLN A 86 19.95 1.43 6.99
N LEU A 87 20.22 0.32 7.67
CA LEU A 87 21.56 -0.03 8.15
C LEU A 87 22.61 -0.06 7.02
N ARG A 88 22.19 -0.33 5.80
CA ARG A 88 23.09 -0.31 4.63
C ARG A 88 23.68 1.07 4.38
N GLN A 89 22.96 2.15 4.65
CA GLN A 89 23.43 3.53 4.52
C GLN A 89 24.56 3.83 5.51
N TYR A 90 24.59 3.12 6.64
CA TYR A 90 25.61 3.24 7.68
C TYR A 90 26.77 2.25 7.51
N GLN A 91 26.83 1.56 6.35
CA GLN A 91 27.85 0.53 6.07
C GLN A 91 27.84 -0.62 7.08
N ILE A 92 26.67 -0.99 7.59
CA ILE A 92 26.47 -2.09 8.52
C ILE A 92 25.92 -3.31 7.75
N PRO A 93 26.77 -4.31 7.39
CA PRO A 93 26.38 -5.37 6.42
C PRO A 93 25.77 -6.61 7.09
N TYR A 94 25.22 -6.50 8.29
CA TYR A 94 24.68 -7.67 9.01
C TYR A 94 23.33 -8.11 8.42
N SER A 95 23.01 -9.41 8.61
CA SER A 95 21.78 -9.99 8.08
C SER A 95 20.54 -9.49 8.84
N TYR A 96 19.39 -9.57 8.16
CA TYR A 96 18.08 -9.27 8.78
C TYR A 96 17.82 -10.11 10.04
N THR A 97 18.13 -11.42 10.00
CA THR A 97 17.93 -12.31 11.14
C THR A 97 18.77 -11.86 12.34
N TRP A 98 20.06 -11.55 12.12
CA TRP A 98 20.91 -11.04 13.17
C TRP A 98 20.40 -9.71 13.77
N THR A 99 19.99 -8.76 12.92
CA THR A 99 19.43 -7.48 13.37
C THR A 99 18.17 -7.69 14.20
N LYS A 100 17.28 -8.55 13.72
CA LYS A 100 16.04 -8.90 14.43
C LYS A 100 16.32 -9.52 15.80
N ASP A 101 17.20 -10.51 15.84
CA ASP A 101 17.53 -11.22 17.07
C ASP A 101 18.19 -10.26 18.08
N LEU A 102 19.10 -9.39 17.63
CA LEU A 102 19.71 -8.36 18.47
C LEU A 102 18.68 -7.42 19.11
N LEU A 103 17.73 -6.90 18.33
CA LEU A 103 16.69 -5.99 18.83
C LEU A 103 15.73 -6.70 19.79
N GLN A 104 15.40 -7.97 19.52
CA GLN A 104 14.56 -8.80 20.38
C GLN A 104 15.25 -9.21 21.69
N GLU A 105 16.54 -9.56 21.65
CA GLU A 105 17.35 -9.84 22.84
C GLU A 105 17.48 -8.62 23.75
N SER A 106 17.53 -7.43 23.15
CA SER A 106 17.64 -6.16 23.88
C SER A 106 16.28 -5.61 24.34
N GLY A 107 15.17 -6.33 24.12
CA GLY A 107 13.82 -5.91 24.52
C GLY A 107 13.27 -4.69 23.77
N LEU A 108 13.90 -4.30 22.65
CA LEU A 108 13.48 -3.15 21.86
C LEU A 108 12.37 -3.48 20.85
N VAL A 109 12.19 -4.76 20.55
CA VAL A 109 11.16 -5.25 19.64
C VAL A 109 10.59 -6.56 20.18
N ASP A 110 9.26 -6.66 20.19
CA ASP A 110 8.56 -7.85 20.66
C ASP A 110 8.73 -9.05 19.73
N ARG A 111 8.70 -10.24 20.31
CA ARG A 111 8.62 -11.50 19.57
C ARG A 111 7.18 -11.75 19.16
N ILE A 112 6.88 -11.60 17.87
CA ILE A 112 5.55 -11.90 17.34
C ILE A 112 5.32 -13.41 17.39
N GLN A 113 4.32 -13.86 18.12
CA GLN A 113 3.87 -15.25 18.09
C GLN A 113 3.15 -15.51 16.75
N LYS A 114 3.60 -16.54 16.03
CA LYS A 114 2.93 -16.98 14.80
C LYS A 114 1.52 -17.50 15.15
N ARG A 115 0.49 -16.86 14.64
CA ARG A 115 -0.89 -17.37 14.72
C ARG A 115 -1.07 -18.42 13.63
N ASN A 116 -1.28 -19.67 14.03
CA ASN A 116 -1.57 -20.80 13.13
C ASN A 116 -3.04 -20.74 12.65
N LYS A 117 -3.36 -19.79 11.74
CA LYS A 117 -4.64 -19.81 11.03
C LYS A 117 -4.42 -20.20 9.59
N HIS A 118 -5.05 -21.29 9.15
CA HIS A 118 -5.10 -21.67 7.75
C HIS A 118 -5.89 -20.60 6.98
N ARG A 119 -5.27 -19.96 5.97
CA ARG A 119 -5.91 -18.97 5.09
C ARG A 119 -5.75 -19.44 3.65
N LYS A 120 -6.89 -19.56 2.94
CA LYS A 120 -6.86 -19.86 1.50
C LYS A 120 -6.39 -18.63 0.73
N LYS A 121 -5.36 -18.78 -0.09
CA LYS A 121 -4.85 -17.69 -0.95
C LYS A 121 -5.75 -17.56 -2.17
N ARG A 122 -6.29 -16.36 -2.43
CA ARG A 122 -6.97 -16.05 -3.69
C ARG A 122 -5.92 -15.92 -4.81
N PRO A 123 -6.11 -16.54 -5.99
CA PRO A 123 -5.22 -16.33 -7.13
C PRO A 123 -5.25 -14.87 -7.57
N ARG A 124 -4.16 -14.42 -8.17
CA ARG A 124 -4.07 -13.09 -8.79
C ARG A 124 -4.73 -13.12 -10.16
N LYS A 125 -5.10 -11.93 -10.66
CA LYS A 125 -5.38 -11.80 -12.09
C LYS A 125 -4.09 -12.03 -12.86
N PRO A 126 -4.13 -12.74 -14.01
CA PRO A 126 -2.91 -13.08 -14.75
C PRO A 126 -2.21 -11.86 -15.38
N LEU A 127 -2.98 -10.90 -15.89
CA LEU A 127 -2.48 -9.73 -16.62
C LEU A 127 -2.66 -8.45 -15.82
N VAL A 128 -1.71 -7.53 -15.94
CA VAL A 128 -1.87 -6.16 -15.44
C VAL A 128 -3.02 -5.44 -16.16
N GLY A 129 -3.78 -4.62 -15.44
CA GLY A 129 -4.95 -3.93 -15.98
C GLY A 129 -6.24 -4.77 -16.03
N MET A 130 -6.21 -6.06 -15.71
CA MET A 130 -7.47 -6.83 -15.61
C MET A 130 -8.32 -6.43 -14.42
N MET A 131 -7.70 -6.09 -13.30
CA MET A 131 -8.43 -5.62 -12.13
C MET A 131 -7.55 -4.70 -11.29
N LEU A 132 -8.03 -3.49 -11.08
CA LEU A 132 -7.44 -2.56 -10.14
C LEU A 132 -8.21 -2.61 -8.80
N HIS A 133 -7.50 -2.38 -7.71
CA HIS A 133 -8.09 -2.13 -6.41
C HIS A 133 -8.02 -0.64 -6.13
N ILE A 134 -9.15 -0.04 -5.73
CA ILE A 134 -9.19 1.29 -5.14
C ILE A 134 -9.67 1.15 -3.71
N ASP A 135 -8.96 1.79 -2.78
CA ASP A 135 -9.35 1.77 -1.37
C ASP A 135 -8.69 2.95 -0.66
N GLY A 136 -9.29 3.40 0.42
CA GLY A 136 -8.76 4.40 1.34
C GLY A 136 -8.33 3.76 2.66
N SER A 137 -7.30 4.31 3.29
CA SER A 137 -6.86 3.85 4.61
C SER A 137 -6.73 5.00 5.58
N LYS A 138 -7.60 5.01 6.59
CA LYS A 138 -7.60 5.99 7.67
C LYS A 138 -6.51 5.64 8.69
N HIS A 139 -5.56 6.56 8.88
CA HIS A 139 -4.46 6.38 9.81
C HIS A 139 -3.86 7.73 10.23
N ALA A 140 -3.09 7.77 11.32
CA ALA A 140 -2.24 8.90 11.66
C ALA A 140 -0.98 8.90 10.77
N TRP A 141 -1.16 9.26 9.49
CA TRP A 141 -0.10 9.14 8.49
C TRP A 141 1.05 10.11 8.71
N ILE A 142 0.74 11.34 9.16
CA ILE A 142 1.73 12.39 9.38
C ILE A 142 1.95 12.56 10.88
N PRO A 143 3.11 12.15 11.42
CA PRO A 143 3.42 12.28 12.84
C PRO A 143 3.36 13.74 13.30
N GLY A 144 2.62 14.00 14.38
CA GLY A 144 2.44 15.34 14.94
C GLY A 144 1.31 16.16 14.34
N LEU A 145 0.70 15.75 13.23
CA LEU A 145 -0.52 16.37 12.72
C LEU A 145 -1.73 15.83 13.48
N LYS A 146 -2.57 16.72 14.00
CA LYS A 146 -3.79 16.32 14.72
C LYS A 146 -4.78 15.61 13.80
N GLY A 147 -5.37 14.51 14.29
CA GLY A 147 -6.38 13.73 13.58
C GLY A 147 -5.76 12.66 12.67
N HIS A 148 -6.65 11.97 11.95
CA HIS A 148 -6.29 10.96 10.97
C HIS A 148 -6.45 11.56 9.56
N GLN A 149 -5.71 11.02 8.62
CA GLN A 149 -5.84 11.32 7.21
C GLN A 149 -6.15 9.99 6.49
N ASP A 150 -6.72 10.07 5.29
CA ASP A 150 -6.93 8.90 4.46
C ASP A 150 -5.86 8.83 3.36
N LEU A 151 -5.20 7.69 3.22
CA LEU A 151 -4.35 7.40 2.08
C LEU A 151 -5.21 6.73 1.01
N MET A 152 -5.52 7.46 -0.05
CA MET A 152 -6.15 6.90 -1.25
C MET A 152 -5.12 6.20 -2.11
N ALA A 153 -5.41 4.97 -2.55
CA ALA A 153 -4.51 4.22 -3.41
C ALA A 153 -5.26 3.46 -4.49
N VAL A 154 -4.62 3.38 -5.68
CA VAL A 154 -5.05 2.51 -6.79
C VAL A 154 -3.92 1.55 -7.12
N MET A 155 -4.16 0.25 -6.96
CA MET A 155 -3.14 -0.77 -7.17
C MET A 155 -3.64 -1.90 -8.07
N ASP A 156 -2.73 -2.55 -8.79
CA ASP A 156 -3.04 -3.71 -9.64
C ASP A 156 -3.12 -5.01 -8.83
N ASP A 157 -4.09 -5.83 -9.17
CA ASP A 157 -4.25 -7.17 -8.58
C ASP A 157 -3.17 -8.15 -9.04
N ALA A 158 -2.68 -7.99 -10.27
CA ALA A 158 -1.73 -8.92 -10.87
C ALA A 158 -0.35 -8.85 -10.22
N ASP A 159 0.20 -7.65 -10.05
CA ASP A 159 1.58 -7.45 -9.66
C ASP A 159 1.79 -6.62 -8.38
N ASN A 160 0.73 -6.06 -7.78
CA ASN A 160 0.72 -5.05 -6.70
C ASN A 160 1.30 -3.69 -7.09
N HIS A 161 1.50 -3.39 -8.36
CA HIS A 161 1.93 -2.07 -8.77
C HIS A 161 0.92 -1.01 -8.33
N CYS A 162 1.39 0.02 -7.67
CA CYS A 162 0.56 1.13 -7.22
C CYS A 162 0.64 2.26 -8.24
N TYR A 163 -0.47 2.55 -8.90
CA TYR A 163 -0.55 3.60 -9.92
C TYR A 163 -0.80 4.97 -9.32
N TYR A 164 -1.49 5.01 -8.19
CA TYR A 164 -1.86 6.25 -7.51
C TYR A 164 -1.78 6.05 -6.01
N ALA A 165 -1.17 6.99 -5.32
CA ALA A 165 -1.19 7.09 -3.87
C ALA A 165 -1.17 8.56 -3.47
N LYS A 166 -2.14 8.99 -2.63
CA LYS A 166 -2.26 10.37 -2.19
C LYS A 166 -2.91 10.44 -0.83
N LEU A 167 -2.32 11.23 0.08
CA LEU A 167 -2.94 11.58 1.35
C LEU A 167 -3.99 12.68 1.13
N VAL A 168 -5.16 12.45 1.70
CA VAL A 168 -6.30 13.37 1.69
C VAL A 168 -6.82 13.54 3.11
N HIS A 169 -7.63 14.57 3.34
CA HIS A 169 -8.28 14.76 4.64
C HIS A 169 -9.27 13.64 4.94
N GLU A 170 -10.08 13.27 3.94
CA GLU A 170 -11.10 12.24 4.02
C GLU A 170 -11.40 11.66 2.63
N GLU A 171 -11.60 10.35 2.57
CA GLU A 171 -12.07 9.66 1.38
C GLU A 171 -13.48 10.13 0.99
N ASN A 172 -13.67 10.44 -0.30
CA ASN A 172 -14.96 10.89 -0.85
C ASN A 172 -15.04 10.63 -2.36
N THR A 173 -16.20 10.91 -2.95
CA THR A 173 -16.45 10.78 -4.40
C THR A 173 -15.43 11.49 -5.26
N ARG A 174 -15.01 12.71 -4.88
CA ARG A 174 -14.06 13.52 -5.64
C ARG A 174 -12.68 12.87 -5.68
N GLU A 175 -12.15 12.50 -4.51
CA GLU A 175 -10.82 11.92 -4.42
C GLU A 175 -10.75 10.53 -5.09
N SER A 176 -11.82 9.74 -4.99
CA SER A 176 -11.95 8.45 -5.69
C SER A 176 -11.97 8.63 -7.21
N MET A 177 -12.71 9.62 -7.72
CA MET A 177 -12.72 9.93 -9.15
C MET A 177 -11.38 10.43 -9.67
N LEU A 178 -10.70 11.31 -8.92
CA LEU A 178 -9.37 11.80 -9.27
C LEU A 178 -8.33 10.66 -9.33
N ALA A 179 -8.40 9.70 -8.41
CA ALA A 179 -7.53 8.54 -8.40
C ALA A 179 -7.75 7.63 -9.62
N LEU A 180 -9.01 7.37 -9.98
CA LEU A 180 -9.35 6.56 -11.15
C LEU A 180 -9.05 7.29 -12.47
N GLU A 181 -9.32 8.59 -12.52
CA GLU A 181 -8.97 9.43 -13.67
C GLU A 181 -7.46 9.40 -13.93
N TYR A 182 -6.65 9.53 -12.88
CA TYR A 182 -5.19 9.44 -13.00
C TYR A 182 -4.75 8.09 -13.59
N ALA A 183 -5.33 6.98 -13.10
CA ALA A 183 -5.04 5.65 -13.64
C ALA A 183 -5.40 5.54 -15.13
N VAL A 184 -6.60 6.04 -15.53
CA VAL A 184 -7.03 6.05 -16.95
C VAL A 184 -6.14 6.95 -17.82
N LYS A 185 -5.77 8.13 -17.34
CA LYS A 185 -4.91 9.06 -18.08
C LYS A 185 -3.49 8.54 -18.30
N THR A 186 -2.94 7.82 -17.30
CA THR A 186 -1.54 7.37 -17.31
C THR A 186 -1.35 5.98 -17.91
N LYS A 187 -2.34 5.08 -17.78
CA LYS A 187 -2.23 3.68 -18.21
C LYS A 187 -3.24 3.30 -19.30
N GLY A 188 -4.34 4.01 -19.41
CA GLY A 188 -5.46 3.67 -20.30
C GLY A 188 -6.62 3.01 -19.56
N LEU A 189 -7.57 2.48 -20.33
CA LEU A 189 -8.73 1.76 -19.80
C LEU A 189 -8.32 0.38 -19.29
N PHE A 190 -8.84 -0.01 -18.15
CA PHE A 190 -8.64 -1.31 -17.52
C PHE A 190 -10.00 -2.06 -17.44
N CYS A 191 -9.98 -3.39 -17.20
CA CYS A 191 -11.21 -4.18 -17.33
C CYS A 191 -12.16 -3.98 -16.14
N SER A 192 -11.65 -3.97 -14.91
CA SER A 192 -12.49 -3.88 -13.72
C SER A 192 -11.80 -3.17 -12.56
N VAL A 193 -12.61 -2.58 -11.65
CA VAL A 193 -12.15 -2.01 -10.39
C VAL A 193 -12.86 -2.68 -9.22
N TYR A 194 -12.07 -3.11 -8.26
CA TYR A 194 -12.54 -3.68 -7.00
C TYR A 194 -12.44 -2.62 -5.90
N SER A 195 -13.55 -2.36 -5.22
CA SER A 195 -13.59 -1.44 -4.08
C SER A 195 -14.37 -2.03 -2.92
N ASP A 196 -14.36 -1.36 -1.80
CA ASP A 196 -15.31 -1.63 -0.74
C ASP A 196 -16.73 -1.18 -1.14
N ARG A 197 -17.70 -1.31 -0.22
CA ARG A 197 -19.08 -0.93 -0.44
C ARG A 197 -19.43 0.41 0.20
N ALA A 198 -18.45 1.33 0.27
CA ALA A 198 -18.72 2.69 0.73
C ALA A 198 -19.74 3.37 -0.19
N SER A 199 -20.50 4.31 0.38
CA SER A 199 -21.66 4.94 -0.29
C SER A 199 -21.30 5.72 -1.56
N HIS A 200 -20.05 6.14 -1.72
CA HIS A 200 -19.58 6.80 -2.93
C HIS A 200 -19.22 5.82 -4.05
N PHE A 201 -18.96 4.54 -3.74
CA PHE A 201 -18.77 3.48 -4.74
C PHE A 201 -20.07 2.78 -5.10
N PHE A 202 -20.87 2.41 -4.11
CA PHE A 202 -22.09 1.64 -4.33
C PHE A 202 -23.26 2.14 -3.50
N HIS A 203 -24.44 2.12 -4.12
CA HIS A 203 -25.70 2.29 -3.41
C HIS A 203 -26.09 0.98 -2.73
N THR A 204 -26.26 1.00 -1.40
CA THR A 204 -26.65 -0.18 -0.62
C THR A 204 -27.95 0.14 0.13
N PRO A 205 -29.12 -0.32 -0.35
CA PRO A 205 -30.43 0.06 0.20
C PRO A 205 -30.63 -0.35 1.65
N LYS A 206 -30.01 -1.47 2.06
CA LYS A 206 -30.08 -1.99 3.43
C LYS A 206 -28.67 -2.20 3.98
N THR A 207 -28.38 -1.72 5.17
CA THR A 207 -27.10 -1.93 5.86
C THR A 207 -26.72 -3.41 5.88
N GLY A 208 -25.54 -3.74 5.38
CA GLY A 208 -25.06 -5.14 5.26
C GLY A 208 -25.65 -5.93 4.08
N GLY A 209 -26.61 -5.37 3.34
CA GLY A 209 -27.26 -6.01 2.19
C GLY A 209 -26.39 -6.08 0.93
N LYS A 210 -27.03 -6.54 -0.15
CA LYS A 210 -26.41 -6.48 -1.50
C LYS A 210 -26.45 -5.05 -2.04
N VAL A 211 -25.45 -4.71 -2.84
CA VAL A 211 -25.42 -3.43 -3.55
C VAL A 211 -26.49 -3.40 -4.64
N ASP A 212 -27.03 -2.23 -4.91
CA ASP A 212 -27.93 -1.99 -6.03
C ASP A 212 -27.10 -1.56 -7.24
N LEU A 213 -26.93 -2.44 -8.21
CA LEU A 213 -26.19 -2.19 -9.45
C LEU A 213 -27.00 -1.40 -10.48
N SER A 214 -28.31 -1.25 -10.29
CA SER A 214 -29.17 -0.48 -11.19
C SER A 214 -29.14 1.01 -10.87
N ASN A 215 -28.87 1.38 -9.62
CA ASN A 215 -28.76 2.76 -9.16
C ASN A 215 -27.29 3.13 -8.96
N LEU A 216 -26.67 3.68 -9.99
CA LEU A 216 -25.25 3.98 -9.98
C LEU A 216 -24.95 5.23 -9.16
N THR A 217 -23.90 5.15 -8.35
CA THR A 217 -23.27 6.35 -7.77
C THR A 217 -22.56 7.16 -8.83
N GLN A 218 -22.05 8.34 -8.51
CA GLN A 218 -21.29 9.15 -9.47
C GLN A 218 -20.00 8.43 -9.92
N VAL A 219 -19.30 7.71 -9.04
CA VAL A 219 -18.16 6.86 -9.41
C VAL A 219 -18.61 5.70 -10.29
N GLY A 220 -19.69 5.02 -9.89
CA GLY A 220 -20.28 3.92 -10.67
C GLY A 220 -20.67 4.35 -12.09
N ARG A 221 -21.28 5.54 -12.23
CA ARG A 221 -21.62 6.12 -13.53
C ARG A 221 -20.37 6.39 -14.38
N ALA A 222 -19.32 6.97 -13.79
CA ALA A 222 -18.08 7.25 -14.53
C ALA A 222 -17.42 5.96 -15.04
N MET A 223 -17.37 4.93 -14.24
CA MET A 223 -16.83 3.61 -14.65
C MET A 223 -17.70 2.97 -15.74
N HIS A 224 -19.01 3.02 -15.58
CA HIS A 224 -19.96 2.51 -16.58
C HIS A 224 -19.83 3.24 -17.95
N GLU A 225 -19.65 4.56 -17.96
CA GLU A 225 -19.41 5.35 -19.18
C GLU A 225 -18.10 4.98 -19.90
N LEU A 226 -17.13 4.42 -19.17
CA LEU A 226 -15.85 3.95 -19.72
C LEU A 226 -15.85 2.45 -20.03
N GLY A 227 -16.94 1.73 -19.76
CA GLY A 227 -17.02 0.29 -19.92
C GLY A 227 -16.19 -0.50 -18.91
N ILE A 228 -15.86 0.10 -17.76
CA ILE A 228 -15.12 -0.51 -16.67
C ILE A 228 -16.09 -1.14 -15.67
N GLU A 229 -15.93 -2.44 -15.39
CA GLU A 229 -16.74 -3.16 -14.42
C GLU A 229 -16.40 -2.75 -13.00
N MET A 230 -17.40 -2.47 -12.15
CA MET A 230 -17.20 -2.27 -10.71
C MET A 230 -17.55 -3.52 -9.91
N ILE A 231 -16.59 -4.01 -9.12
CA ILE A 231 -16.72 -5.24 -8.33
C ILE A 231 -16.79 -4.89 -6.84
N PRO A 232 -17.94 -5.11 -6.18
CA PRO A 232 -18.10 -4.82 -4.75
C PRO A 232 -17.43 -5.87 -3.86
N GLY A 233 -16.71 -5.43 -2.86
CA GLY A 233 -16.04 -6.29 -1.86
C GLY A 233 -16.99 -6.76 -0.77
N TYR A 234 -17.40 -8.05 -0.80
CA TYR A 234 -18.30 -8.62 0.20
C TYR A 234 -17.58 -9.35 1.34
N SER A 235 -16.33 -9.69 1.21
CA SER A 235 -15.62 -10.49 2.21
C SER A 235 -14.27 -9.93 2.60
N PRO A 236 -13.84 -10.08 3.87
CA PRO A 236 -12.51 -9.70 4.32
C PRO A 236 -11.39 -10.42 3.54
N GLN A 237 -11.64 -11.67 3.12
CA GLN A 237 -10.67 -12.46 2.36
C GLN A 237 -10.36 -11.83 0.99
N ALA A 238 -11.36 -11.20 0.38
CA ALA A 238 -11.20 -10.48 -0.89
C ALA A 238 -10.34 -9.21 -0.73
N ARG A 239 -10.30 -8.61 0.48
CA ARG A 239 -9.52 -7.41 0.82
C ARG A 239 -8.08 -7.70 1.26
N GLY A 240 -7.69 -8.95 1.44
CA GLY A 240 -6.38 -9.32 2.02
C GLY A 240 -5.15 -8.78 1.27
N ARG A 241 -5.29 -8.28 0.05
CA ARG A 241 -4.22 -7.59 -0.69
C ARG A 241 -4.15 -6.13 -0.31
N GLY A 242 -5.28 -5.42 -0.29
CA GLY A 242 -5.37 -4.05 0.21
C GLY A 242 -4.87 -3.96 1.66
N GLU A 243 -5.31 -4.87 2.54
CA GLU A 243 -4.84 -4.93 3.94
C GLU A 243 -3.31 -5.06 4.02
N ARG A 244 -2.69 -5.89 3.19
CA ARG A 244 -1.22 -6.05 3.15
C ARG A 244 -0.53 -4.82 2.58
N PHE A 245 -1.10 -4.23 1.54
CA PHE A 245 -0.62 -2.99 0.94
C PHE A 245 -0.60 -1.89 2.01
N PHE A 246 -1.74 -1.59 2.61
CA PHE A 246 -1.84 -0.56 3.63
C PHE A 246 -1.01 -0.88 4.88
N GLY A 247 -0.97 -2.14 5.33
CA GLY A 247 -0.10 -2.56 6.44
C GLY A 247 1.38 -2.29 6.18
N THR A 248 1.83 -2.43 4.94
CA THR A 248 3.21 -2.07 4.54
C THR A 248 3.43 -0.56 4.57
N TRP A 249 2.49 0.21 4.04
CA TRP A 249 2.54 1.66 4.02
C TRP A 249 2.45 2.24 5.44
N GLN A 250 1.52 1.77 6.27
CA GLN A 250 1.37 2.17 7.68
C GLN A 250 2.63 1.89 8.50
N GLY A 251 3.29 0.76 8.25
CA GLY A 251 4.52 0.40 8.95
C GLY A 251 5.77 1.15 8.45
N ARG A 252 5.68 1.97 7.40
CA ARG A 252 6.84 2.62 6.79
C ARG A 252 6.66 4.12 6.57
N LEU A 253 5.61 4.54 5.86
CA LEU A 253 5.43 5.93 5.45
C LEU A 253 5.46 6.93 6.63
N PRO A 254 4.75 6.72 7.75
CA PRO A 254 4.83 7.63 8.89
C PRO A 254 6.26 7.81 9.42
N ASN A 255 7.03 6.76 9.43
CA ASN A 255 8.41 6.76 9.88
C ASN A 255 9.34 7.54 8.92
N GLU A 256 9.14 7.36 7.61
CA GLU A 256 9.86 8.14 6.59
C GLU A 256 9.51 9.64 6.69
N LEU A 257 8.23 9.97 6.79
CA LEU A 257 7.79 11.36 6.95
C LEU A 257 8.40 12.01 8.21
N ARG A 258 8.47 11.26 9.32
CA ARG A 258 9.13 11.72 10.54
C ARG A 258 10.63 11.97 10.33
N LEU A 259 11.32 11.04 9.68
CA LEU A 259 12.76 11.14 9.41
C LEU A 259 13.09 12.37 8.56
N HIS A 260 12.23 12.68 7.58
CA HIS A 260 12.38 13.85 6.71
C HIS A 260 11.77 15.13 7.26
N GLY A 261 11.21 15.12 8.48
CA GLY A 261 10.62 16.29 9.11
C GLY A 261 9.35 16.81 8.42
N ILE A 262 8.67 15.97 7.65
CA ILE A 262 7.49 16.34 6.87
C ILE A 262 6.26 16.39 7.79
N LYS A 263 5.54 17.54 7.78
CA LYS A 263 4.43 17.81 8.72
C LYS A 263 3.13 18.23 8.05
N THR A 264 3.11 18.43 6.73
CA THR A 264 1.92 18.86 6.00
C THR A 264 1.48 17.83 4.96
N ILE A 265 0.19 17.81 4.62
CA ILE A 265 -0.33 16.92 3.58
C ILE A 265 0.27 17.22 2.20
N PRO A 266 0.43 18.48 1.75
CA PRO A 266 1.09 18.77 0.48
C PRO A 266 2.52 18.23 0.40
N ASP A 267 3.35 18.49 1.41
CA ASP A 267 4.75 18.01 1.43
C ASP A 267 4.82 16.48 1.49
N ALA A 268 3.92 15.86 2.25
CA ALA A 268 3.81 14.40 2.31
C ALA A 268 3.42 13.80 0.94
N ASN A 269 2.50 14.44 0.22
CA ASN A 269 2.12 14.00 -1.12
C ASN A 269 3.26 14.18 -2.12
N GLN A 270 4.03 15.25 -2.03
CA GLN A 270 5.24 15.42 -2.84
C GLN A 270 6.24 14.28 -2.56
N TYR A 271 6.54 14.00 -1.29
CA TYR A 271 7.42 12.91 -0.89
C TYR A 271 6.92 11.54 -1.38
N ILE A 272 5.60 11.29 -1.29
CA ILE A 272 5.00 10.06 -1.80
C ILE A 272 5.27 9.92 -3.30
N GLN A 273 5.01 10.95 -4.09
CA GLN A 273 5.15 10.89 -5.54
C GLN A 273 6.61 10.78 -5.99
N GLU A 274 7.51 11.55 -5.40
CA GLU A 274 8.91 11.64 -5.83
C GLU A 274 9.80 10.51 -5.30
N SER A 275 9.47 9.96 -4.12
CA SER A 275 10.35 9.03 -3.41
C SER A 275 9.69 7.72 -3.01
N PHE A 276 8.58 7.77 -2.24
CA PHE A 276 8.07 6.56 -1.60
C PHE A 276 7.34 5.64 -2.58
N LEU A 277 6.52 6.17 -3.48
CA LEU A 277 5.79 5.39 -4.49
C LEU A 277 6.73 4.73 -5.52
N PRO A 278 7.74 5.43 -6.09
CA PRO A 278 8.77 4.80 -6.92
C PRO A 278 9.54 3.70 -6.18
N TRP A 279 9.93 3.96 -4.93
CA TRP A 279 10.59 2.95 -4.09
C TRP A 279 9.67 1.73 -3.87
N TYR A 280 8.38 1.94 -3.53
CA TYR A 280 7.41 0.87 -3.34
C TYR A 280 7.29 0.01 -4.61
N ASN A 281 7.07 0.63 -5.74
CA ASN A 281 6.90 -0.06 -7.01
C ASN A 281 8.16 -0.83 -7.44
N LYS A 282 9.36 -0.31 -7.14
CA LYS A 282 10.61 -1.00 -7.45
C LYS A 282 10.86 -2.22 -6.56
N ASN A 283 10.46 -2.18 -5.28
CA ASN A 283 10.92 -3.16 -4.28
C ASN A 283 9.84 -4.15 -3.82
N LEU A 284 8.54 -3.84 -4.03
CA LEU A 284 7.44 -4.59 -3.42
C LEU A 284 6.39 -5.09 -4.43
N THR A 285 6.58 -4.83 -5.71
CA THR A 285 5.85 -5.48 -6.79
C THR A 285 6.33 -6.91 -6.99
N VAL A 286 5.54 -7.69 -7.70
CA VAL A 286 5.88 -9.06 -8.12
C VAL A 286 5.63 -9.16 -9.61
N ASP A 287 6.31 -10.07 -10.29
CA ASP A 287 6.03 -10.30 -11.70
C ASP A 287 4.60 -10.82 -11.88
N PRO A 288 3.84 -10.28 -12.85
CA PRO A 288 2.53 -10.82 -13.21
C PRO A 288 2.68 -12.23 -13.81
N GLN A 289 1.60 -13.00 -13.82
CA GLN A 289 1.62 -14.37 -14.36
C GLN A 289 1.90 -14.36 -15.86
N GLU A 290 1.37 -13.39 -16.58
CA GLU A 290 1.53 -13.17 -18.01
C GLU A 290 2.12 -11.79 -18.26
N LYS A 291 2.95 -11.65 -19.29
CA LYS A 291 3.69 -10.39 -19.58
C LYS A 291 2.86 -9.35 -20.32
N GLU A 292 1.80 -9.78 -20.97
CA GLU A 292 0.90 -8.92 -21.73
C GLU A 292 0.12 -8.00 -20.77
N SER A 293 -0.45 -6.95 -21.32
CA SER A 293 -1.24 -5.98 -20.59
C SER A 293 -2.69 -5.98 -21.08
N ALA A 294 -3.64 -5.95 -20.15
CA ALA A 294 -5.05 -5.75 -20.44
C ALA A 294 -5.46 -4.27 -20.52
N PHE A 295 -4.54 -3.34 -20.28
CA PHE A 295 -4.79 -1.93 -20.50
C PHE A 295 -4.97 -1.63 -21.99
N THR A 296 -5.98 -0.84 -22.32
CA THR A 296 -6.22 -0.36 -23.68
C THR A 296 -6.11 1.17 -23.74
N PRO A 297 -5.55 1.74 -24.80
CA PRO A 297 -5.45 3.20 -24.91
C PRO A 297 -6.81 3.88 -24.78
N CYS A 298 -6.87 4.96 -24.01
CA CYS A 298 -8.07 5.78 -23.87
C CYS A 298 -7.99 6.95 -24.86
N HIS A 299 -8.79 6.89 -25.94
CA HIS A 299 -8.81 7.94 -26.96
C HIS A 299 -9.85 9.04 -26.69
N ARG A 300 -10.56 8.99 -25.56
CA ARG A 300 -11.56 10.00 -25.19
C ARG A 300 -10.87 11.33 -24.82
N ARG A 301 -11.29 12.40 -25.49
CA ARG A 301 -10.83 13.77 -25.22
C ARG A 301 -11.66 14.49 -24.15
N ASP A 302 -12.78 13.89 -23.76
CA ASP A 302 -13.78 14.46 -22.83
C ASP A 302 -13.76 13.80 -21.44
N LEU A 303 -12.61 13.25 -21.01
CA LEU A 303 -12.48 12.61 -19.71
C LEU A 303 -12.89 13.52 -18.55
N ASP A 304 -12.66 14.82 -18.65
CA ASP A 304 -13.12 15.78 -17.68
C ASP A 304 -14.66 15.76 -17.52
N ASN A 305 -15.41 15.47 -18.62
CA ASN A 305 -16.86 15.31 -18.56
C ASN A 305 -17.29 13.92 -18.06
N VAL A 306 -16.39 12.93 -18.01
CA VAL A 306 -16.65 11.63 -17.40
C VAL A 306 -16.41 11.71 -15.90
N PHE A 307 -15.24 12.19 -15.51
CA PHE A 307 -14.82 12.33 -14.12
C PHE A 307 -15.27 13.68 -13.52
N CYS A 308 -16.57 13.84 -13.38
CA CYS A 308 -17.22 15.00 -12.79
C CYS A 308 -18.52 14.57 -12.11
N VAL A 309 -19.14 15.43 -11.33
CA VAL A 309 -20.48 15.18 -10.82
C VAL A 309 -21.50 15.58 -11.89
N LYS A 310 -22.37 14.66 -12.26
CA LYS A 310 -23.41 14.88 -13.28
C LYS A 310 -24.79 14.85 -12.66
N GLU A 311 -25.60 15.82 -13.03
CA GLU A 311 -27.02 15.80 -12.71
C GLU A 311 -27.87 16.24 -13.90
N GLN A 312 -29.01 15.58 -14.07
CA GLN A 312 -29.97 15.94 -15.07
C GLN A 312 -30.80 17.15 -14.62
N ARG A 313 -30.97 18.12 -15.49
CA ARG A 313 -31.79 19.33 -15.27
C ARG A 313 -32.70 19.58 -16.47
N ILE A 314 -33.73 20.38 -16.24
CA ILE A 314 -34.62 20.88 -17.32
C ILE A 314 -34.30 22.37 -17.49
N VAL A 315 -34.13 22.76 -18.74
CA VAL A 315 -33.89 24.15 -19.13
C VAL A 315 -35.17 24.97 -18.96
N ASN A 316 -35.09 26.12 -18.32
CA ASN A 316 -36.18 27.07 -18.17
C ASN A 316 -36.59 27.71 -19.48
N HIS A 317 -37.71 28.46 -19.49
CA HIS A 317 -38.23 29.12 -20.70
C HIS A 317 -37.29 30.19 -21.28
N ASP A 318 -36.49 30.82 -20.43
CA ASP A 318 -35.50 31.84 -20.76
C ASP A 318 -34.12 31.26 -21.16
N ASN A 319 -34.04 29.97 -21.44
CA ASN A 319 -32.81 29.24 -21.72
C ASN A 319 -31.79 29.24 -20.56
N THR A 320 -32.24 29.36 -19.30
CA THR A 320 -31.41 29.21 -18.14
C THR A 320 -31.49 27.79 -17.55
N VAL A 321 -30.43 27.35 -16.89
CA VAL A 321 -30.39 26.12 -16.08
C VAL A 321 -30.01 26.45 -14.67
N GLN A 322 -30.82 26.03 -13.71
CA GLN A 322 -30.52 26.18 -12.30
C GLN A 322 -29.51 25.11 -11.84
N TRP A 323 -28.41 25.53 -11.28
CA TRP A 323 -27.45 24.66 -10.61
C TRP A 323 -27.11 25.20 -9.21
N LYS A 324 -27.55 24.50 -8.17
CA LYS A 324 -27.43 24.99 -6.78
C LYS A 324 -28.03 26.41 -6.67
N LYS A 325 -27.20 27.41 -6.37
CA LYS A 325 -27.59 28.84 -6.27
C LYS A 325 -27.31 29.65 -7.55
N LEU A 326 -26.81 29.00 -8.61
CA LEU A 326 -26.41 29.64 -9.84
C LEU A 326 -27.49 29.47 -10.92
N LEU A 327 -27.63 30.47 -11.76
CA LEU A 327 -28.40 30.41 -13.00
C LEU A 327 -27.41 30.44 -14.18
N LEU A 328 -27.36 29.37 -14.97
CA LEU A 328 -26.46 29.20 -16.09
C LEU A 328 -27.22 29.57 -17.38
N GLN A 329 -26.88 30.67 -18.02
CA GLN A 329 -27.49 31.09 -19.29
C GLN A 329 -26.91 30.28 -20.44
N ILE A 330 -27.75 29.61 -21.21
CA ILE A 330 -27.36 28.88 -22.42
C ILE A 330 -27.50 29.82 -23.63
N GLU A 331 -26.39 30.06 -24.31
CA GLU A 331 -26.36 30.85 -25.51
C GLU A 331 -26.90 30.05 -26.70
N PRO A 332 -27.50 30.73 -27.73
CA PRO A 332 -27.92 30.07 -28.95
C PRO A 332 -26.74 29.32 -29.60
N GLN A 333 -27.02 28.12 -30.11
CA GLN A 333 -26.03 27.27 -30.79
C GLN A 333 -26.46 26.99 -32.22
N ASN A 334 -25.50 26.67 -33.10
CA ASN A 334 -25.83 26.22 -34.47
C ASN A 334 -26.70 24.96 -34.46
N LEU A 335 -26.58 24.13 -33.43
CA LEU A 335 -27.40 22.94 -33.25
C LEU A 335 -28.88 23.28 -32.98
N ARG A 336 -29.12 24.35 -32.22
CA ARG A 336 -30.45 24.75 -31.77
C ARG A 336 -30.42 26.17 -31.20
N ILE A 337 -31.42 26.99 -31.61
CA ILE A 337 -31.55 28.37 -31.15
C ILE A 337 -32.04 28.43 -29.70
N SER A 338 -32.99 27.57 -29.32
CA SER A 338 -33.55 27.52 -27.96
C SER A 338 -33.52 26.10 -27.42
N PHE A 339 -33.09 25.96 -26.18
CA PHE A 339 -33.09 24.71 -25.42
C PHE A 339 -34.21 24.67 -24.35
N ALA A 340 -35.12 25.63 -24.36
CA ALA A 340 -36.24 25.70 -23.41
C ALA A 340 -36.97 24.35 -23.30
N LYS A 341 -37.26 23.89 -22.08
CA LYS A 341 -37.88 22.59 -21.73
C LYS A 341 -37.06 21.34 -22.12
N CYS A 342 -35.84 21.48 -22.66
CA CYS A 342 -34.99 20.36 -22.93
C CYS A 342 -34.40 19.78 -21.63
N ARG A 343 -34.17 18.47 -21.63
CA ARG A 343 -33.36 17.82 -20.61
C ARG A 343 -31.88 17.96 -20.95
N VAL A 344 -31.10 18.49 -20.04
CA VAL A 344 -29.64 18.67 -20.15
C VAL A 344 -28.94 18.04 -18.99
N ILE A 345 -27.66 17.77 -19.15
CA ILE A 345 -26.80 17.31 -18.04
C ILE A 345 -25.88 18.45 -17.64
N VAL A 346 -25.92 18.83 -16.36
CA VAL A 346 -24.95 19.74 -15.77
C VAL A 346 -23.81 18.90 -15.19
N CYS A 347 -22.60 19.22 -15.61
CA CYS A 347 -21.35 18.62 -15.11
C CYS A 347 -20.65 19.62 -14.20
N GLU A 348 -20.43 19.26 -12.94
CA GLU A 348 -19.59 20.01 -12.01
C GLU A 348 -18.21 19.37 -11.97
N HIS A 349 -17.22 20.09 -12.48
CA HIS A 349 -15.84 19.63 -12.54
C HIS A 349 -15.09 19.91 -11.23
N PHE A 350 -14.02 19.17 -10.98
CA PHE A 350 -13.24 19.30 -9.74
C PHE A 350 -12.32 20.53 -9.71
N ASP A 351 -12.22 21.27 -10.80
CA ASP A 351 -11.63 22.61 -10.89
C ASP A 351 -12.66 23.73 -10.61
N ASN A 352 -13.85 23.37 -10.14
CA ASN A 352 -14.99 24.23 -9.86
C ASN A 352 -15.60 24.89 -11.12
N THR A 353 -15.25 24.46 -12.32
CA THR A 353 -15.96 24.87 -13.53
C THR A 353 -17.20 24.02 -13.76
N LEU A 354 -18.15 24.55 -14.54
CA LEU A 354 -19.39 23.85 -14.88
C LEU A 354 -19.48 23.70 -16.40
N SER A 355 -20.07 22.58 -16.83
CA SER A 355 -20.42 22.35 -18.24
C SER A 355 -21.87 21.92 -18.35
N VAL A 356 -22.53 22.33 -19.41
CA VAL A 356 -23.90 21.89 -19.74
C VAL A 356 -23.87 21.11 -21.06
N LEU A 357 -24.39 19.89 -21.00
CA LEU A 357 -24.44 18.97 -22.13
C LEU A 357 -25.89 18.74 -22.58
N TYR A 358 -26.14 18.79 -23.90
CA TYR A 358 -27.36 18.32 -24.52
C TYR A 358 -27.04 17.12 -25.40
N GLY A 359 -27.41 15.92 -24.94
CA GLY A 359 -26.88 14.68 -25.51
C GLY A 359 -25.37 14.64 -25.38
N HIS A 360 -24.67 14.53 -26.51
CA HIS A 360 -23.20 14.54 -26.60
C HIS A 360 -22.60 15.95 -26.81
N HIS A 361 -23.47 16.95 -27.02
CA HIS A 361 -23.04 18.29 -27.39
C HIS A 361 -22.81 19.15 -26.15
N LEU A 362 -21.61 19.71 -26.04
CA LEU A 362 -21.29 20.75 -25.04
C LEU A 362 -21.94 22.07 -25.51
N ILE A 363 -22.96 22.53 -24.77
CA ILE A 363 -23.75 23.72 -25.12
C ILE A 363 -23.44 24.93 -24.23
N GLY A 364 -22.69 24.77 -23.16
CA GLY A 364 -22.23 25.86 -22.28
C GLY A 364 -21.11 25.41 -21.37
N ARG A 365 -20.22 26.34 -21.04
CA ARG A 365 -19.18 26.20 -20.04
C ARG A 365 -19.09 27.44 -19.20
N TYR A 366 -18.94 27.27 -17.89
CA TYR A 366 -19.05 28.37 -16.93
C TYR A 366 -17.95 28.23 -15.85
N ASP A 367 -17.58 29.35 -15.28
CA ASP A 367 -16.71 29.38 -14.10
C ASP A 367 -17.48 29.02 -12.82
N SER A 368 -16.82 29.09 -11.69
CA SER A 368 -17.40 28.80 -10.37
C SER A 368 -18.50 29.77 -9.93
N GLN A 369 -18.65 30.92 -10.61
CA GLN A 369 -19.67 31.93 -10.35
C GLN A 369 -20.83 31.85 -11.37
N GLY A 370 -20.79 30.89 -12.29
CA GLY A 370 -21.80 30.74 -13.33
C GLY A 370 -21.64 31.68 -14.53
N GLN A 371 -20.49 32.37 -14.65
CA GLN A 371 -20.21 33.22 -15.79
C GLN A 371 -19.75 32.38 -16.98
N PRO A 372 -20.24 32.66 -18.22
CA PRO A 372 -19.92 31.89 -19.38
C PRO A 372 -18.42 31.99 -19.75
N LEU A 373 -17.81 30.84 -19.98
CA LEU A 373 -16.42 30.73 -20.46
C LEU A 373 -16.41 30.54 -21.96
N ASN A 374 -15.58 31.31 -22.68
CA ASN A 374 -15.48 31.27 -24.12
C ASN A 374 -14.96 29.92 -24.62
N LEU A 375 -15.76 29.13 -25.33
CA LEU A 375 -15.42 27.79 -25.81
C LEU A 375 -14.25 27.77 -26.82
N LYS A 376 -13.89 28.91 -27.42
CA LYS A 376 -12.86 29.01 -28.47
C LYS A 376 -11.39 29.06 -27.95
N LYS A 377 -11.14 29.22 -26.67
CA LYS A 377 -9.76 29.48 -26.14
C LYS A 377 -8.99 28.26 -25.61
N ARG A 378 -9.53 27.05 -25.60
CA ARG A 378 -8.88 25.90 -24.92
C ARG A 378 -7.97 25.03 -25.78
N THR A 379 -7.90 25.24 -27.10
CA THR A 379 -7.02 24.44 -27.99
C THR A 379 -5.54 24.74 -27.78
N ASN A 380 -5.15 25.91 -27.26
CA ASN A 380 -3.76 26.33 -27.17
C ASN A 380 -3.14 26.17 -25.75
N HIS A 381 -3.93 26.05 -24.69
CA HIS A 381 -3.35 26.01 -23.33
C HIS A 381 -3.02 24.58 -22.86
N LEU A 382 -3.61 23.55 -23.46
CA LEU A 382 -3.32 22.14 -23.15
C LEU A 382 -2.11 21.60 -23.90
N LEU A 383 -1.77 22.16 -25.06
CA LEU A 383 -0.55 21.81 -25.79
C LEU A 383 0.70 22.37 -25.08
N GLN A 384 0.63 23.55 -24.48
CA GLN A 384 1.74 24.12 -23.72
C GLN A 384 2.03 23.42 -22.38
N LYS A 385 1.05 22.76 -21.73
CA LYS A 385 1.28 21.98 -20.51
C LYS A 385 1.74 20.54 -20.78
N ALA A 386 1.44 20.00 -21.95
CA ALA A 386 1.93 18.68 -22.35
C ALA A 386 3.42 18.71 -22.72
N ASP A 387 3.89 19.81 -23.33
CA ASP A 387 5.30 19.98 -23.71
C ASP A 387 6.24 20.18 -22.50
N ILE A 388 5.72 20.64 -21.36
CA ILE A 388 6.51 20.81 -20.11
C ILE A 388 6.66 19.48 -19.34
N LEU A 389 5.79 18.48 -19.58
CA LEU A 389 5.84 17.17 -18.91
C LEU A 389 6.61 16.09 -19.69
N ILE A 390 7.09 16.40 -20.91
CA ILE A 390 7.89 15.47 -21.76
C ILE A 390 9.38 15.82 -21.74
N SER A 391 9.78 16.92 -21.08
CA SER A 391 11.18 17.38 -21.02
C SER A 391 11.82 17.23 -19.64
N TYR A 392 11.45 16.19 -18.87
CA TYR A 392 12.23 15.75 -17.70
C TYR A 392 12.18 14.24 -17.57
#